data_e28264907904b11cf629d1300b74135c
#
_entry.id   e28264907904b11cf629d1300b74135c
#
_cell.length_a   1.000
_cell.length_b   1.000
_cell.length_c   1.000
_cell.angle_alpha   90.00
_cell.angle_beta   90.00
_cell.angle_gamma   90.00
#
_symmetry.space_group_name_H-M   'P 1'
#
loop_
_entity.id
_entity.type
_entity.pdbx_description
1 polymer ?
#
loop_
_entity_poly.entity_id
_entity_poly.type
_entity_poly.pdbx_seq_one_letter_code
_entity_poly.pdbx_strand_id
1 'polypeptide(L)'
;MNNLDTRVADFFAAYQRANADFDVPAIAACYADVFLFGDPQGTRSVNKQDFVNVLPRRKDYFRSLGLSGSRLASLNASELDSRYTLVKTVWIMRFEPAGKPPIESRNSSTYVLLATGDSFQIVFQIDHQNLAERVRDLGLAG
;
A
#
# COMPACT_ATOMS: atom_id res chain seq x y z
N MET A 1 -23.22 1.24 11.86
CA MET A 1 -21.89 1.03 11.29
C MET A 1 -21.12 0.04 12.13
N ASN A 2 -20.47 -0.92 11.51
CA ASN A 2 -19.67 -1.92 12.19
C ASN A 2 -18.42 -1.27 12.79
N ASN A 3 -18.13 -1.57 14.07
CA ASN A 3 -16.93 -1.06 14.73
C ASN A 3 -15.64 -1.49 13.99
N LEU A 4 -15.62 -2.71 13.45
CA LEU A 4 -14.51 -3.21 12.65
C LEU A 4 -14.28 -2.35 11.42
N ASP A 5 -15.34 -2.01 10.67
CA ASP A 5 -15.23 -1.20 9.47
C ASP A 5 -14.64 0.18 9.80
N THR A 6 -15.07 0.80 10.88
CA THR A 6 -14.53 2.08 11.33
C THR A 6 -13.06 1.99 11.68
N ARG A 7 -12.66 0.95 12.44
CA ARG A 7 -11.28 0.75 12.84
C ARG A 7 -10.36 0.50 11.63
N VAL A 8 -10.83 -0.29 10.66
CA VAL A 8 -10.08 -0.56 9.44
C VAL A 8 -9.96 0.72 8.60
N ALA A 9 -11.03 1.48 8.46
CA ALA A 9 -11.01 2.75 7.73
C ALA A 9 -10.02 3.73 8.38
N ASP A 10 -10.01 3.83 9.70
CA ASP A 10 -9.08 4.69 10.42
C ASP A 10 -7.63 4.24 10.22
N PHE A 11 -7.38 2.93 10.22
CA PHE A 11 -6.05 2.39 9.97
C PHE A 11 -5.54 2.80 8.58
N PHE A 12 -6.36 2.63 7.54
CA PHE A 12 -5.94 2.97 6.17
C PHE A 12 -5.89 4.48 5.93
N ALA A 13 -6.67 5.29 6.64
CA ALA A 13 -6.52 6.73 6.59
C ALA A 13 -5.16 7.16 7.13
N ALA A 14 -4.72 6.56 8.25
CA ALA A 14 -3.40 6.82 8.80
C ALA A 14 -2.29 6.28 7.90
N TYR A 15 -2.49 5.11 7.30
CA TYR A 15 -1.55 4.50 6.35
C TYR A 15 -1.36 5.40 5.12
N GLN A 16 -2.46 5.90 4.55
CA GLN A 16 -2.40 6.80 3.40
C GLN A 16 -1.65 8.09 3.76
N ARG A 17 -1.93 8.66 4.92
CA ARG A 17 -1.28 9.89 5.38
C ARG A 17 0.21 9.68 5.61
N ALA A 18 0.59 8.55 6.24
CA ALA A 18 1.99 8.22 6.50
C ALA A 18 2.78 8.10 5.19
N ASN A 19 2.19 7.46 4.18
CA ASN A 19 2.83 7.33 2.87
C ASN A 19 2.91 8.67 2.13
N ALA A 20 1.85 9.48 2.19
CA ALA A 20 1.83 10.79 1.54
C ALA A 20 2.90 11.72 2.12
N ASP A 21 3.08 11.70 3.45
CA ASP A 21 4.04 12.54 4.15
C ASP A 21 5.45 11.93 4.18
N PHE A 22 5.60 10.72 3.67
CA PHE A 22 6.82 9.93 3.75
C PHE A 22 7.35 9.86 5.19
N ASP A 23 6.44 9.62 6.12
CA ASP A 23 6.76 9.45 7.54
C ASP A 23 7.19 8.00 7.76
N VAL A 24 8.48 7.73 7.63
CA VAL A 24 9.03 6.36 7.67
C VAL A 24 8.68 5.63 8.97
N PRO A 25 8.83 6.23 10.17
CA PRO A 25 8.40 5.56 11.39
C PRO A 25 6.91 5.20 11.39
N ALA A 26 6.05 6.07 10.87
CA ALA A 26 4.61 5.80 10.81
C ALA A 26 4.30 4.71 9.81
N ILE A 27 4.98 4.69 8.65
CA ILE A 27 4.83 3.60 7.67
C ILE A 27 5.25 2.27 8.31
N ALA A 28 6.39 2.24 8.95
CA ALA A 28 6.92 1.04 9.61
C ALA A 28 5.95 0.51 10.67
N ALA A 29 5.31 1.41 11.42
CA ALA A 29 4.37 1.02 12.47
C ALA A 29 3.13 0.30 11.93
N CYS A 30 2.82 0.46 10.65
CA CYS A 30 1.69 -0.23 10.01
C CYS A 30 1.98 -1.71 9.71
N TYR A 31 3.23 -2.14 9.78
CA TYR A 31 3.65 -3.49 9.39
C TYR A 31 4.15 -4.29 10.59
N ALA A 32 3.94 -5.60 10.56
CA ALA A 32 4.57 -6.51 11.51
C ALA A 32 6.08 -6.56 11.26
N ASP A 33 6.86 -7.02 12.25
CA ASP A 33 8.32 -7.10 12.14
C ASP A 33 8.77 -8.00 10.97
N VAL A 34 7.99 -9.04 10.69
CA VAL A 34 8.13 -9.88 9.50
C VAL A 34 6.74 -10.01 8.90
N PHE A 35 6.62 -9.75 7.61
CA PHE A 35 5.35 -9.88 6.92
C PHE A 35 5.57 -10.55 5.56
N LEU A 36 4.48 -11.06 4.97
CA LEU A 36 4.52 -11.64 3.64
C LEU A 36 4.12 -10.60 2.61
N PHE A 37 4.82 -10.60 1.49
CA PHE A 37 4.49 -9.78 0.34
C PHE A 37 4.30 -10.67 -0.87
N GLY A 38 3.16 -10.50 -1.56
CA GLY A 38 2.84 -11.24 -2.77
C GLY A 38 2.57 -10.30 -3.93
N ASP A 39 2.91 -10.75 -5.13
CA ASP A 39 2.57 -10.09 -6.39
C ASP A 39 2.39 -11.17 -7.45
N PRO A 40 2.10 -10.82 -8.73
CA PRO A 40 1.90 -11.85 -9.76
C PRO A 40 3.08 -12.78 -9.98
N GLN A 41 4.27 -12.42 -9.52
CA GLN A 41 5.47 -13.25 -9.67
C GLN A 41 5.70 -14.21 -8.51
N GLY A 42 4.99 -14.05 -7.40
CA GLY A 42 5.10 -14.95 -6.25
C GLY A 42 5.05 -14.24 -4.92
N THR A 43 5.40 -14.97 -3.87
CA THR A 43 5.30 -14.51 -2.49
C THR A 43 6.66 -14.65 -1.80
N ARG A 44 6.99 -13.68 -0.96
CA ARG A 44 8.23 -13.71 -0.18
C ARG A 44 8.00 -13.16 1.23
N SER A 45 8.84 -13.60 2.15
CA SER A 45 8.91 -13.05 3.49
C SER A 45 9.75 -11.77 3.46
N VAL A 46 9.28 -10.73 4.15
CA VAL A 46 9.96 -9.43 4.22
C VAL A 46 10.23 -9.09 5.67
N ASN A 47 11.46 -8.73 5.97
CA ASN A 47 11.85 -8.19 7.25
C ASN A 47 11.59 -6.69 7.25
N LYS A 48 10.98 -6.17 8.32
CA LYS A 48 10.61 -4.74 8.39
C LYS A 48 11.83 -3.83 8.19
N GLN A 49 12.98 -4.17 8.75
CA GLN A 49 14.16 -3.32 8.61
C GLN A 49 14.62 -3.23 7.16
N ASP A 50 14.59 -4.34 6.43
CA ASP A 50 14.93 -4.34 5.00
C ASP A 50 13.92 -3.52 4.21
N PHE A 51 12.64 -3.63 4.55
CA PHE A 51 11.59 -2.84 3.92
C PHE A 51 11.82 -1.35 4.14
N VAL A 52 12.10 -0.94 5.37
CA VAL A 52 12.38 0.47 5.70
C VAL A 52 13.58 0.98 4.91
N ASN A 53 14.61 0.16 4.77
CA ASN A 53 15.84 0.55 4.08
C ASN A 53 15.64 0.83 2.60
N VAL A 54 14.62 0.23 1.97
CA VAL A 54 14.36 0.45 0.53
C VAL A 54 13.34 1.56 0.26
N LEU A 55 12.66 2.08 1.27
CA LEU A 55 11.63 3.11 1.10
C LEU A 55 12.13 4.38 0.42
N PRO A 56 13.30 4.93 0.77
CA PRO A 56 13.79 6.14 0.10
C PRO A 56 14.01 5.95 -1.40
N ARG A 57 14.56 4.78 -1.80
CA ARG A 57 14.79 4.45 -3.21
C ARG A 57 13.47 4.31 -3.95
N ARG A 58 12.49 3.66 -3.33
CA ARG A 58 11.16 3.52 -3.91
C ARG A 58 10.49 4.88 -4.10
N LYS A 59 10.59 5.75 -3.11
CA LYS A 59 10.07 7.12 -3.19
C LYS A 59 10.70 7.89 -4.36
N ASP A 60 12.03 7.82 -4.48
CA ASP A 60 12.75 8.52 -5.54
C ASP A 60 12.36 7.99 -6.92
N TYR A 61 12.19 6.67 -7.04
CA TYR A 61 11.75 6.06 -8.29
C TYR A 61 10.39 6.61 -8.73
N PHE A 62 9.39 6.59 -7.83
CA PHE A 62 8.06 7.09 -8.17
C PHE A 62 8.05 8.59 -8.42
N ARG A 63 8.86 9.35 -7.68
CA ARG A 63 9.00 10.79 -7.94
C ARG A 63 9.54 11.03 -9.34
N SER A 64 10.49 10.23 -9.80
CA SER A 64 11.05 10.36 -11.15
C SER A 64 10.02 10.10 -12.24
N LEU A 65 8.97 9.35 -11.94
CA LEU A 65 7.86 9.08 -12.85
C LEU A 65 6.77 10.16 -12.80
N GLY A 66 6.90 11.13 -11.88
CA GLY A 66 5.94 12.21 -11.74
C GLY A 66 4.79 11.90 -10.78
N LEU A 67 4.95 10.90 -9.89
CA LEU A 67 3.89 10.58 -8.92
C LEU A 67 3.58 11.80 -8.07
N SER A 68 2.32 12.26 -8.11
CA SER A 68 1.85 13.40 -7.32
C SER A 68 1.05 12.97 -6.10
N GLY A 69 0.52 11.76 -6.08
CA GLY A 69 -0.21 11.26 -4.93
C GLY A 69 -0.85 9.91 -5.20
N SER A 70 -1.31 9.31 -4.11
CA SER A 70 -2.01 8.03 -4.12
C SER A 70 -3.17 8.15 -3.15
N ARG A 71 -4.37 7.71 -3.57
CA ARG A 71 -5.55 7.79 -2.71
C ARG A 71 -6.29 6.46 -2.69
N LEU A 72 -6.91 6.17 -1.55
CA LEU A 72 -7.75 4.99 -1.39
C LEU A 72 -9.11 5.26 -2.06
N ALA A 73 -9.44 4.48 -3.08
CA ALA A 73 -10.70 4.63 -3.82
C ALA A 73 -11.78 3.72 -3.28
N SER A 74 -11.43 2.52 -2.79
CA SER A 74 -12.41 1.62 -2.18
C SER A 74 -11.73 0.72 -1.16
N LEU A 75 -12.53 0.27 -0.20
CA LEU A 75 -12.07 -0.56 0.90
C LEU A 75 -13.20 -1.52 1.28
N ASN A 76 -12.88 -2.81 1.39
CA ASN A 76 -13.83 -3.84 1.79
C ASN A 76 -13.15 -4.76 2.80
N ALA A 77 -13.67 -4.78 4.04
CA ALA A 77 -13.12 -5.56 5.13
C ALA A 77 -13.97 -6.78 5.42
N SER A 78 -13.32 -7.92 5.64
CA SER A 78 -13.95 -9.18 6.02
C SER A 78 -13.23 -9.77 7.22
N GLU A 79 -13.96 -9.98 8.31
CA GLU A 79 -13.40 -10.60 9.51
C GLU A 79 -13.09 -12.06 9.23
N LEU A 80 -11.84 -12.48 9.44
CA LEU A 80 -11.45 -13.89 9.34
C LEU A 80 -11.65 -14.59 10.67
N ASP A 81 -11.27 -13.95 11.77
CA ASP A 81 -11.53 -14.37 13.14
C ASP A 81 -11.37 -13.16 14.07
N SER A 82 -11.32 -13.38 15.37
CA SER A 82 -11.24 -12.30 16.35
C SER A 82 -9.95 -11.48 16.25
N ARG A 83 -8.91 -11.98 15.57
CA ARG A 83 -7.60 -11.32 15.49
C ARG A 83 -7.23 -10.89 14.08
N TYR A 84 -7.74 -11.56 13.05
CA TYR A 84 -7.33 -11.34 11.66
C TYR A 84 -8.47 -10.81 10.82
N THR A 85 -8.16 -9.84 9.98
CA THR A 85 -9.12 -9.21 9.05
C THR A 85 -8.52 -9.18 7.66
N LEU A 86 -9.30 -9.60 6.66
CA LEU A 86 -8.94 -9.50 5.26
C LEU A 86 -9.48 -8.18 4.72
N VAL A 87 -8.64 -7.39 4.06
CA VAL A 87 -9.07 -6.10 3.51
C VAL A 87 -8.69 -6.03 2.04
N LYS A 88 -9.68 -5.83 1.18
CA LYS A 88 -9.47 -5.59 -0.25
C LYS A 88 -9.57 -4.10 -0.51
N THR A 89 -8.59 -3.57 -1.22
CA THR A 89 -8.50 -2.13 -1.49
C THR A 89 -8.31 -1.87 -2.97
N VAL A 90 -8.74 -0.68 -3.39
CA VAL A 90 -8.37 -0.11 -4.68
C VAL A 90 -7.74 1.24 -4.41
N TRP A 91 -6.56 1.43 -4.96
CA TRP A 91 -5.80 2.67 -4.86
C TRP A 91 -5.73 3.32 -6.23
N ILE A 92 -5.76 4.65 -6.27
CA ILE A 92 -5.54 5.41 -7.50
C ILE A 92 -4.27 6.22 -7.32
N MET A 93 -3.27 5.92 -8.15
CA MET A 93 -2.02 6.64 -8.20
C MET A 93 -2.11 7.66 -9.33
N ARG A 94 -1.83 8.93 -9.02
CA ARG A 94 -1.86 9.99 -10.02
C ARG A 94 -0.44 10.39 -10.35
N PHE A 95 -0.12 10.37 -11.65
CA PHE A 95 1.18 10.78 -12.17
C PHE A 95 1.02 12.05 -13.00
N GLU A 96 1.94 12.98 -12.82
CA GLU A 96 1.98 14.22 -13.60
C GLU A 96 3.36 14.33 -14.25
N PRO A 97 3.63 13.51 -15.28
CA PRO A 97 4.94 13.50 -15.94
C PRO A 97 5.15 14.81 -16.68
N ALA A 98 6.41 15.29 -16.69
CA ALA A 98 6.76 16.54 -17.34
C ALA A 98 6.44 16.49 -18.84
N GLY A 99 5.73 17.51 -19.33
CA GLY A 99 5.40 17.62 -20.74
C GLY A 99 4.30 16.68 -21.25
N LYS A 100 3.60 16.00 -20.33
CA LYS A 100 2.52 15.06 -20.69
C LYS A 100 1.28 15.33 -19.84
N PRO A 101 0.08 14.95 -20.32
CA PRO A 101 -1.12 15.05 -19.50
C PRO A 101 -1.03 14.16 -18.26
N PRO A 102 -1.74 14.49 -17.19
CA PRO A 102 -1.81 13.61 -16.01
C PRO A 102 -2.35 12.23 -16.36
N ILE A 103 -1.84 11.21 -15.67
CA ILE A 103 -2.22 9.82 -15.85
C ILE A 103 -2.62 9.26 -14.50
N GLU A 104 -3.73 8.52 -14.44
CA GLU A 104 -4.12 7.80 -13.24
C GLU A 104 -3.98 6.30 -13.46
N SER A 105 -3.39 5.61 -12.47
CA SER A 105 -3.28 4.17 -12.44
C SER A 105 -4.16 3.64 -11.32
N ARG A 106 -5.04 2.69 -11.66
CA ARG A 106 -5.93 2.04 -10.71
C ARG A 106 -5.29 0.71 -10.31
N ASN A 107 -4.94 0.58 -9.04
CA ASN A 107 -4.22 -0.58 -8.54
C ASN A 107 -4.99 -1.21 -7.39
N SER A 108 -5.06 -2.54 -7.37
CA SER A 108 -5.72 -3.26 -6.29
C SER A 108 -4.70 -3.99 -5.42
N SER A 109 -4.97 -3.98 -4.12
CA SER A 109 -4.14 -4.68 -3.13
C SER A 109 -5.05 -5.35 -2.10
N THR A 110 -4.60 -6.49 -1.60
CA THR A 110 -5.28 -7.20 -0.52
C THR A 110 -4.33 -7.29 0.67
N TYR A 111 -4.86 -7.04 1.85
CA TYR A 111 -4.09 -7.07 3.09
C TYR A 111 -4.72 -8.04 4.06
N VAL A 112 -3.88 -8.73 4.84
CA VAL A 112 -4.32 -9.40 6.06
C VAL A 112 -3.77 -8.60 7.22
N LEU A 113 -4.66 -8.16 8.10
CA LEU A 113 -4.33 -7.35 9.26
C LEU A 113 -4.43 -8.20 10.52
N LEU A 114 -3.47 -8.04 11.42
CA LEU A 114 -3.51 -8.62 12.76
C LEU A 114 -3.88 -7.52 13.75
N ALA A 115 -4.88 -7.76 14.58
CA ALA A 115 -5.27 -6.81 15.62
C ALA A 115 -4.19 -6.74 16.71
N THR A 116 -3.77 -5.52 17.06
CA THR A 116 -2.76 -5.25 18.08
C THR A 116 -3.30 -4.17 19.02
N GLY A 117 -3.96 -4.59 20.10
CA GLY A 117 -4.59 -3.63 21.00
C GLY A 117 -5.62 -2.78 20.25
N ASP A 118 -5.39 -1.48 20.15
CA ASP A 118 -6.33 -0.54 19.55
C ASP A 118 -6.19 -0.39 18.03
N SER A 119 -5.21 -1.05 17.42
CA SER A 119 -4.93 -0.86 16.02
C SER A 119 -4.66 -2.20 15.33
N PHE A 120 -3.99 -2.14 14.18
CA PHE A 120 -3.66 -3.30 13.37
C PHE A 120 -2.21 -3.23 12.89
N GLN A 121 -1.69 -4.39 12.48
CA GLN A 121 -0.45 -4.48 11.73
C GLN A 121 -0.68 -5.33 10.49
N ILE A 122 -0.07 -4.95 9.38
CA ILE A 122 -0.12 -5.73 8.14
C ILE A 122 0.81 -6.93 8.30
N VAL A 123 0.25 -8.14 8.14
CA VAL A 123 1.03 -9.38 8.16
C VAL A 123 1.15 -10.02 6.78
N PHE A 124 0.30 -9.61 5.84
CA PHE A 124 0.35 -10.06 4.45
C PHE A 124 -0.17 -8.93 3.56
N GLN A 125 0.60 -8.57 2.54
CA GLN A 125 0.17 -7.62 1.52
C GLN A 125 0.33 -8.27 0.16
N ILE A 126 -0.73 -8.25 -0.64
CA ILE A 126 -0.71 -8.76 -2.00
C ILE A 126 -1.04 -7.61 -2.95
N ASP A 127 -0.10 -7.30 -3.84
CA ASP A 127 -0.35 -6.34 -4.93
C ASP A 127 -0.73 -7.16 -6.17
N HIS A 128 -1.94 -6.93 -6.70
CA HIS A 128 -2.51 -7.79 -7.74
C HIS A 128 -2.04 -7.47 -9.15
N GLN A 129 -1.19 -6.47 -9.30
CA GLN A 129 -0.58 -6.10 -10.56
C GLN A 129 0.93 -5.99 -10.40
N ASN A 130 1.65 -6.24 -11.49
CA ASN A 130 3.07 -5.94 -11.53
C ASN A 130 3.22 -4.45 -11.83
N LEU A 131 3.66 -3.69 -10.83
CA LEU A 131 3.71 -2.24 -10.94
C LEU A 131 4.70 -1.77 -12.00
N ALA A 132 5.83 -2.47 -12.16
CA ALA A 132 6.81 -2.12 -13.19
C ALA A 132 6.22 -2.27 -14.59
N GLU A 133 5.46 -3.35 -14.84
CA GLU A 133 4.76 -3.54 -16.12
C GLU A 133 3.69 -2.46 -16.32
N ARG A 134 2.94 -2.15 -15.27
CA ARG A 134 1.92 -1.11 -15.33
C ARG A 134 2.50 0.24 -15.70
N VAL A 135 3.63 0.58 -15.10
CA VAL A 135 4.33 1.84 -15.38
C VAL A 135 4.76 1.89 -16.85
N ARG A 136 5.28 0.79 -17.39
CA ARG A 136 5.65 0.72 -18.82
C ARG A 136 4.41 0.84 -19.72
N ASP A 137 3.33 0.13 -19.39
CA ASP A 137 2.09 0.15 -20.17
C ASP A 137 1.47 1.54 -20.24
N LEU A 138 1.65 2.33 -19.19
CA LEU A 138 1.17 3.71 -19.14
C LEU A 138 2.11 4.72 -19.84
N GLY A 139 3.27 4.26 -20.33
CA GLY A 139 4.24 5.12 -20.98
C GLY A 139 5.03 6.02 -20.03
N LEU A 140 5.08 5.67 -18.73
CA LEU A 140 5.75 6.48 -17.72
C LEU A 140 7.25 6.19 -17.64
N ALA A 141 7.66 4.97 -17.99
CA ALA A 141 9.06 4.57 -18.02
C ALA A 141 9.41 4.16 -19.44
N GLY A 142 10.40 4.81 -20.00
CA GLY A 142 10.87 4.54 -21.34
C GLY A 142 11.84 3.39 -21.40
#